data_d0f6d867a0d2bef8d24f82c1fc5b6bb9
#
_entry.id   d0f6d867a0d2bef8d24f82c1fc5b6bb9
#
_cell.length_a   1.000
_cell.length_b   1.000
_cell.length_c   1.000
_cell.angle_alpha   90.00
_cell.angle_beta   90.00
_cell.angle_gamma   90.00
#
_symmetry.space_group_name_H-M   'P 1'
#
loop_
_entity.id
_entity.type
_entity.pdbx_description
1 polymer ?
#
loop_
_entity_poly.entity_id
_entity_poly.type
_entity_poly.pdbx_seq_one_letter_code
_entity_poly.pdbx_strand_id
1 'polypeptide(L)'
;MEPKERLLTALTNKKPDRLPATIHQWQGYHLDKYMNGISDLEAFEEVGLDAQIQYFEDMAQFWLVDADFTKLNTPEWHDEPEIISDDPTDRRTKHVITTPEGVLTYDTAGNRKTTWITKYLIEKDEDIELIRKYMPVPKLNLPPIEKRYDEIGDRGILRGFVWGDQAGCWQHAACLMDINELILATFDKPDWVHRLLRILMDKKLEFIESMKGAKFDLIETGGGSSSSTLISPDMHKEFCLPYDREMHDALHDLDFLVTYHTCGGPYGLED
;
A
#
# COMPACT_ATOMS: atom_id res chain seq x y z
N MET A 1 -23.21 -15.34 14.93
CA MET A 1 -22.82 -14.31 13.94
C MET A 1 -21.99 -14.95 12.86
N GLU A 2 -22.23 -14.61 11.60
CA GLU A 2 -21.32 -14.95 10.51
C GLU A 2 -20.01 -14.18 10.63
N PRO A 3 -18.91 -14.62 10.01
CA PRO A 3 -17.60 -13.97 10.12
C PRO A 3 -17.61 -12.49 9.79
N LYS A 4 -18.29 -12.09 8.71
CA LYS A 4 -18.43 -10.68 8.32
C LYS A 4 -19.12 -9.84 9.38
N GLU A 5 -20.28 -10.28 9.84
CA GLU A 5 -21.04 -9.59 10.89
C GLU A 5 -20.22 -9.44 12.18
N ARG A 6 -19.46 -10.48 12.54
CA ARG A 6 -18.63 -10.48 13.75
C ARG A 6 -17.49 -9.47 13.66
N LEU A 7 -16.76 -9.45 12.52
CA LEU A 7 -15.68 -8.50 12.28
C LEU A 7 -16.20 -7.06 12.28
N LEU A 8 -17.27 -6.77 11.52
CA LEU A 8 -17.85 -5.43 11.44
C LEU A 8 -18.43 -4.96 12.78
N THR A 9 -19.01 -5.87 13.57
CA THR A 9 -19.48 -5.56 14.93
C THR A 9 -18.31 -5.13 15.82
N ALA A 10 -17.17 -5.85 15.77
CA ALA A 10 -15.99 -5.48 16.55
C ALA A 10 -15.34 -4.18 16.04
N LEU A 11 -15.18 -4.02 14.73
CA LEU A 11 -14.60 -2.82 14.12
C LEU A 11 -15.40 -1.54 14.39
N THR A 12 -16.72 -1.66 14.67
CA THR A 12 -17.57 -0.54 15.05
C THR A 12 -17.73 -0.39 16.57
N ASN A 13 -16.81 -0.93 17.36
CA ASN A 13 -16.79 -0.89 18.83
C ASN A 13 -18.05 -1.46 19.51
N LYS A 14 -18.72 -2.41 18.85
CA LYS A 14 -19.85 -3.16 19.41
C LYS A 14 -19.39 -4.53 19.89
N LYS A 15 -20.19 -5.18 20.73
CA LYS A 15 -19.85 -6.49 21.30
C LYS A 15 -20.31 -7.61 20.36
N PRO A 16 -19.39 -8.35 19.72
CA PRO A 16 -19.71 -9.53 18.93
C PRO A 16 -20.05 -10.74 19.84
N ASP A 17 -20.50 -11.84 19.24
CA ASP A 17 -20.79 -13.10 19.93
C ASP A 17 -19.55 -13.74 20.57
N ARG A 18 -18.38 -13.59 19.93
CA ARG A 18 -17.04 -13.93 20.43
C ARG A 18 -16.01 -12.93 19.91
N LEU A 19 -14.83 -12.92 20.47
CA LEU A 19 -13.71 -12.17 19.92
C LEU A 19 -13.41 -12.68 18.49
N PRO A 20 -13.36 -11.79 17.48
CA PRO A 20 -12.91 -12.18 16.14
C PRO A 20 -11.49 -12.73 16.19
N ALA A 21 -11.27 -13.82 15.47
CA ALA A 21 -9.94 -14.40 15.30
C ALA A 21 -9.59 -14.39 13.82
N THR A 22 -8.56 -13.65 13.46
CA THR A 22 -8.12 -13.51 12.06
C THR A 22 -6.60 -13.38 11.99
N ILE A 23 -6.04 -13.44 10.78
CA ILE A 23 -4.64 -13.12 10.49
C ILE A 23 -4.59 -12.01 9.45
N HIS A 24 -3.45 -11.33 9.36
CA HIS A 24 -3.30 -10.20 8.44
C HIS A 24 -3.49 -10.61 6.99
N GLN A 25 -2.87 -11.70 6.55
CA GLN A 25 -3.02 -12.25 5.20
C GLN A 25 -2.49 -13.68 5.10
N TRP A 26 -2.93 -14.40 4.08
CA TRP A 26 -2.30 -15.62 3.61
C TRP A 26 -1.28 -15.30 2.53
N GLN A 27 -0.05 -15.76 2.71
CA GLN A 27 0.98 -15.67 1.67
C GLN A 27 0.73 -16.74 0.60
N GLY A 28 0.73 -16.37 -0.69
CA GLY A 28 0.56 -17.32 -1.80
C GLY A 28 1.53 -18.50 -1.73
N TYR A 29 2.81 -18.22 -1.40
CA TYR A 29 3.79 -19.31 -1.17
C TYR A 29 3.36 -20.29 -0.08
N HIS A 30 2.71 -19.83 1.00
CA HIS A 30 2.21 -20.70 2.07
C HIS A 30 1.04 -21.56 1.59
N LEU A 31 0.09 -20.94 0.91
CA LEU A 31 -1.07 -21.64 0.32
C LEU A 31 -0.61 -22.74 -0.64
N ASP A 32 0.30 -22.43 -1.55
CA ASP A 32 0.82 -23.38 -2.54
C ASP A 32 1.58 -24.54 -1.86
N LYS A 33 2.44 -24.24 -0.91
CA LYS A 33 3.35 -25.23 -0.33
C LYS A 33 2.71 -26.12 0.73
N TYR A 34 1.82 -25.56 1.54
CA TYR A 34 1.33 -26.22 2.75
C TYR A 34 -0.18 -26.46 2.75
N MET A 35 -0.92 -25.82 1.85
CA MET A 35 -2.38 -25.89 1.79
C MET A 35 -2.90 -26.32 0.41
N ASN A 36 -2.09 -27.03 -0.37
CA ASN A 36 -2.44 -27.56 -1.70
C ASN A 36 -2.96 -26.54 -2.73
N GLY A 37 -2.54 -25.27 -2.58
CA GLY A 37 -2.94 -24.19 -3.51
C GLY A 37 -4.40 -23.76 -3.40
N ILE A 38 -5.05 -23.98 -2.26
CA ILE A 38 -6.41 -23.45 -2.02
C ILE A 38 -6.38 -21.91 -1.99
N SER A 39 -7.54 -21.31 -2.18
CA SER A 39 -7.69 -19.85 -2.09
C SER A 39 -7.51 -19.36 -0.64
N ASP A 40 -7.25 -18.06 -0.50
CA ASP A 40 -7.17 -17.38 0.79
C ASP A 40 -8.46 -17.56 1.63
N LEU A 41 -9.63 -17.40 0.99
CA LEU A 41 -10.92 -17.56 1.64
C LEU A 41 -11.13 -19.02 2.15
N GLU A 42 -10.84 -20.01 1.31
CA GLU A 42 -10.90 -21.43 1.71
C GLU A 42 -9.92 -21.71 2.86
N ALA A 43 -8.74 -21.10 2.88
CA ALA A 43 -7.77 -21.27 3.95
C ALA A 43 -8.27 -20.70 5.30
N PHE A 44 -8.95 -19.56 5.28
CA PHE A 44 -9.62 -19.02 6.48
C PHE A 44 -10.70 -19.97 7.01
N GLU A 45 -11.50 -20.52 6.10
CA GLU A 45 -12.57 -21.48 6.44
C GLU A 45 -11.99 -22.79 7.01
N GLU A 46 -10.95 -23.35 6.38
CA GLU A 46 -10.32 -24.61 6.81
C GLU A 46 -9.75 -24.52 8.22
N VAL A 47 -9.15 -23.38 8.58
CA VAL A 47 -8.58 -23.20 9.93
C VAL A 47 -9.56 -22.59 10.93
N GLY A 48 -10.79 -22.25 10.52
CA GLY A 48 -11.85 -21.72 11.39
C GLY A 48 -11.64 -20.27 11.84
N LEU A 49 -10.94 -19.46 11.05
CA LEU A 49 -10.72 -18.05 11.31
C LEU A 49 -11.81 -17.18 10.64
N ASP A 50 -12.02 -15.98 11.18
CA ASP A 50 -12.89 -14.98 10.58
C ASP A 50 -12.14 -14.32 9.42
N ALA A 51 -12.62 -14.53 8.19
CA ALA A 51 -11.89 -14.15 6.99
C ALA A 51 -11.84 -12.63 6.80
N GLN A 52 -10.65 -12.13 6.56
CA GLN A 52 -10.42 -10.80 6.02
C GLN A 52 -9.56 -10.92 4.75
N ILE A 53 -10.17 -10.62 3.64
CA ILE A 53 -9.57 -10.84 2.32
C ILE A 53 -8.99 -9.51 1.82
N GLN A 54 -7.72 -9.53 1.44
CA GLN A 54 -7.08 -8.39 0.81
C GLN A 54 -7.39 -8.37 -0.69
N TYR A 55 -7.72 -7.20 -1.21
CA TYR A 55 -7.87 -6.99 -2.62
C TYR A 55 -6.61 -6.34 -3.19
N PHE A 56 -5.90 -7.09 -4.04
CA PHE A 56 -4.67 -6.63 -4.69
C PHE A 56 -4.81 -6.46 -6.20
N GLU A 57 -5.81 -7.09 -6.82
CA GLU A 57 -5.99 -7.06 -8.27
C GLU A 57 -6.25 -5.63 -8.75
N ASP A 58 -5.62 -5.25 -9.85
CA ASP A 58 -5.72 -3.94 -10.50
C ASP A 58 -5.32 -2.72 -9.62
N MET A 59 -4.90 -2.95 -8.40
CA MET A 59 -4.30 -1.92 -7.58
C MET A 59 -2.80 -1.98 -7.79
N ALA A 60 -2.21 -0.94 -8.35
CA ALA A 60 -0.76 -0.72 -8.35
C ALA A 60 -0.31 -0.42 -6.91
N GLN A 61 -0.56 -1.40 -6.01
CA GLN A 61 -0.55 -1.23 -4.58
C GLN A 61 0.86 -1.14 -4.03
N PHE A 62 1.72 -1.99 -4.54
CA PHE A 62 3.12 -2.04 -4.18
C PHE A 62 3.90 -1.35 -5.28
N TRP A 63 3.77 -0.06 -5.35
CA TRP A 63 4.13 0.75 -6.50
C TRP A 63 5.58 0.57 -6.98
N LEU A 64 6.48 0.02 -6.33
CA LEU A 64 7.82 -0.30 -6.83
C LEU A 64 8.20 -1.77 -6.68
N VAL A 65 7.35 -2.62 -6.13
CA VAL A 65 7.80 -3.95 -5.72
C VAL A 65 7.04 -5.09 -6.38
N ASP A 66 5.72 -4.98 -6.57
CA ASP A 66 4.90 -6.09 -7.07
C ASP A 66 3.94 -5.70 -8.21
N ALA A 67 4.00 -4.48 -8.72
CA ALA A 67 3.11 -4.01 -9.77
C ALA A 67 3.74 -4.12 -11.17
N ASP A 68 2.91 -4.35 -12.16
CA ASP A 68 3.27 -4.17 -13.55
C ASP A 68 3.17 -2.68 -13.92
N PHE A 69 4.29 -1.96 -13.77
CA PHE A 69 4.37 -0.51 -14.02
C PHE A 69 4.07 -0.12 -15.45
N THR A 70 4.21 -1.03 -16.40
CA THR A 70 3.88 -0.75 -17.79
C THR A 70 2.38 -0.44 -17.96
N LYS A 71 1.52 -0.90 -17.03
CA LYS A 71 0.10 -0.54 -17.01
C LYS A 71 -0.17 0.92 -16.68
N LEU A 72 0.79 1.62 -16.07
CA LEU A 72 0.71 3.04 -15.78
C LEU A 72 1.39 3.90 -16.85
N ASN A 73 1.93 3.31 -17.92
CA ASN A 73 2.58 4.07 -18.97
C ASN A 73 1.63 5.04 -19.65
N THR A 74 2.10 6.27 -19.78
CA THR A 74 1.49 7.36 -20.54
C THR A 74 2.52 7.92 -21.52
N PRO A 75 2.12 8.79 -22.47
CA PRO A 75 3.09 9.46 -23.34
C PRO A 75 4.14 10.31 -22.59
N GLU A 76 3.84 10.75 -21.37
CA GLU A 76 4.69 11.62 -20.55
C GLU A 76 5.39 10.88 -19.39
N TRP A 77 5.02 9.62 -19.15
CA TRP A 77 5.63 8.73 -18.15
C TRP A 77 5.70 7.33 -18.73
N HIS A 78 6.87 6.94 -19.18
CA HIS A 78 7.05 5.67 -19.87
C HIS A 78 8.14 4.85 -19.20
N ASP A 79 7.74 3.76 -18.53
CA ASP A 79 8.64 2.80 -17.89
C ASP A 79 9.00 1.69 -18.87
N GLU A 80 10.29 1.47 -19.08
CA GLU A 80 10.86 0.39 -19.90
C GLU A 80 11.65 -0.57 -18.99
N PRO A 81 11.04 -1.68 -18.55
CA PRO A 81 11.74 -2.66 -17.73
C PRO A 81 12.73 -3.48 -18.57
N GLU A 82 13.97 -3.56 -18.10
CA GLU A 82 15.00 -4.45 -18.61
C GLU A 82 15.19 -5.63 -17.64
N ILE A 83 14.80 -6.85 -18.07
CA ILE A 83 14.97 -8.06 -17.26
C ILE A 83 16.42 -8.49 -17.32
N ILE A 84 17.15 -8.33 -16.21
CA ILE A 84 18.55 -8.75 -16.06
C ILE A 84 18.62 -10.23 -15.70
N SER A 85 17.67 -10.71 -14.87
CA SER A 85 17.52 -12.12 -14.50
C SER A 85 16.04 -12.40 -14.20
N ASP A 86 15.51 -13.50 -14.73
CA ASP A 86 14.18 -14.02 -14.41
C ASP A 86 14.22 -15.33 -13.61
N ASP A 87 15.40 -15.71 -13.08
CA ASP A 87 15.52 -16.85 -12.18
C ASP A 87 14.61 -16.64 -10.95
N PRO A 88 13.67 -17.55 -10.68
CA PRO A 88 12.72 -17.41 -9.56
C PRO A 88 13.40 -17.24 -8.18
N THR A 89 14.66 -17.58 -8.06
CA THR A 89 15.44 -17.44 -6.81
C THR A 89 16.30 -16.17 -6.78
N ASP A 90 16.51 -15.50 -7.93
CA ASP A 90 17.31 -14.29 -8.07
C ASP A 90 16.80 -13.46 -9.27
N ARG A 91 15.56 -12.97 -9.18
CA ARG A 91 15.00 -12.05 -10.18
C ARG A 91 15.65 -10.68 -10.04
N ARG A 92 15.96 -10.04 -11.16
CA ARG A 92 16.49 -8.68 -11.21
C ARG A 92 15.93 -7.95 -12.40
N THR A 93 15.40 -6.76 -12.15
CA THR A 93 14.83 -5.89 -13.19
C THR A 93 15.36 -4.49 -12.98
N LYS A 94 15.80 -3.88 -14.07
CA LYS A 94 16.13 -2.46 -14.13
C LYS A 94 15.00 -1.72 -14.84
N HIS A 95 14.59 -0.61 -14.28
CA HIS A 95 13.55 0.25 -14.82
C HIS A 95 14.10 1.59 -15.26
N VAL A 96 13.69 2.05 -16.44
CA VAL A 96 14.03 3.36 -16.98
C VAL A 96 12.74 4.09 -17.32
N ILE A 97 12.44 5.12 -16.54
CA ILE A 97 11.26 5.94 -16.73
C ILE A 97 11.63 7.20 -17.51
N THR A 98 11.10 7.32 -18.71
CA THR A 98 11.31 8.49 -19.56
C THR A 98 10.16 9.48 -19.39
N THR A 99 10.49 10.76 -19.19
CA THR A 99 9.56 11.88 -19.13
C THR A 99 10.00 12.99 -20.08
N PRO A 100 9.15 13.98 -20.43
CA PRO A 100 9.52 15.10 -21.30
C PRO A 100 10.69 15.96 -20.78
N GLU A 101 10.92 15.99 -19.45
CA GLU A 101 11.92 16.86 -18.84
C GLU A 101 13.11 16.09 -18.24
N GLY A 102 13.09 14.75 -18.26
CA GLY A 102 14.18 13.94 -17.69
C GLY A 102 13.90 12.46 -17.62
N VAL A 103 14.86 11.74 -17.08
CA VAL A 103 14.80 10.28 -16.94
C VAL A 103 15.02 9.92 -15.47
N LEU A 104 14.18 9.04 -14.95
CA LEU A 104 14.32 8.41 -13.64
C LEU A 104 14.65 6.93 -13.82
N THR A 105 15.39 6.36 -12.89
CA THR A 105 15.70 4.93 -12.92
C THR A 105 15.56 4.32 -11.52
N TYR A 106 15.12 3.06 -11.47
CA TYR A 106 15.16 2.26 -10.26
C TYR A 106 15.41 0.81 -10.60
N ASP A 107 15.88 0.02 -9.63
CA ASP A 107 16.14 -1.40 -9.83
C ASP A 107 15.44 -2.21 -8.75
N THR A 108 14.93 -3.37 -9.14
CA THR A 108 14.36 -4.33 -8.22
C THR A 108 15.10 -5.65 -8.25
N ALA A 109 15.11 -6.33 -7.10
CA ALA A 109 15.51 -7.73 -7.01
C ALA A 109 14.41 -8.51 -6.27
N GLY A 110 14.36 -9.82 -6.48
CA GLY A 110 13.35 -10.65 -5.87
C GLY A 110 13.68 -12.13 -5.86
N ASN A 111 12.93 -12.87 -5.12
CA ASN A 111 12.94 -14.32 -5.08
C ASN A 111 11.51 -14.87 -5.07
N ARG A 112 11.33 -16.18 -4.82
CA ARG A 112 10.01 -16.83 -4.78
C ARG A 112 9.06 -16.29 -3.68
N LYS A 113 9.57 -15.51 -2.72
CA LYS A 113 8.80 -15.07 -1.55
C LYS A 113 8.47 -13.59 -1.57
N THR A 114 9.38 -12.76 -2.13
CA THR A 114 9.25 -11.31 -2.08
C THR A 114 10.11 -10.64 -3.14
N THR A 115 9.82 -9.37 -3.40
CA THR A 115 10.60 -8.46 -4.23
C THR A 115 10.99 -7.25 -3.37
N TRP A 116 12.14 -6.65 -3.65
CA TRP A 116 12.63 -5.45 -2.96
C TRP A 116 13.37 -4.53 -3.92
N ILE A 117 13.48 -3.26 -3.52
CA ILE A 117 14.19 -2.23 -4.27
C ILE A 117 15.67 -2.33 -3.97
N THR A 118 16.50 -2.27 -5.00
CA THR A 118 17.98 -2.27 -4.91
C THR A 118 18.59 -0.95 -5.36
N LYS A 119 17.85 -0.17 -6.14
CA LYS A 119 18.13 1.21 -6.49
C LYS A 119 16.83 2.01 -6.43
N TYR A 120 16.84 3.11 -5.70
CA TYR A 120 15.66 3.95 -5.51
C TYR A 120 15.44 4.92 -6.68
N LEU A 121 14.19 5.34 -6.84
CA LEU A 121 13.76 6.24 -7.92
C LEU A 121 14.25 7.68 -7.73
N ILE A 122 14.25 8.17 -6.48
CA ILE A 122 14.70 9.53 -6.14
C ILE A 122 16.17 9.47 -5.75
N GLU A 123 17.04 10.03 -6.60
CA GLU A 123 18.47 10.14 -6.37
C GLU A 123 18.92 11.60 -6.18
N LYS A 124 18.09 12.57 -6.61
CA LYS A 124 18.37 14.00 -6.54
C LYS A 124 17.13 14.76 -6.06
N ASP A 125 17.37 15.92 -5.47
CA ASP A 125 16.27 16.75 -4.95
C ASP A 125 15.27 17.16 -6.03
N GLU A 126 15.72 17.32 -7.28
CA GLU A 126 14.90 17.74 -8.41
C GLU A 126 14.00 16.62 -8.96
N ASP A 127 14.30 15.34 -8.67
CA ASP A 127 13.56 14.19 -9.18
C ASP A 127 12.08 14.22 -8.74
N ILE A 128 11.79 14.81 -7.58
CA ILE A 128 10.42 14.98 -7.10
C ILE A 128 9.57 15.85 -8.04
N GLU A 129 10.17 16.72 -8.85
CA GLU A 129 9.43 17.53 -9.81
C GLU A 129 8.96 16.70 -11.01
N LEU A 130 9.75 15.73 -11.46
CA LEU A 130 9.32 14.78 -12.49
C LEU A 130 8.17 13.92 -11.98
N ILE A 131 8.27 13.46 -10.72
CA ILE A 131 7.18 12.72 -10.04
C ILE A 131 5.92 13.59 -9.95
N ARG A 132 6.04 14.83 -9.51
CA ARG A 132 4.92 15.77 -9.39
C ARG A 132 4.20 15.98 -10.71
N LYS A 133 4.96 16.23 -11.78
CA LYS A 133 4.43 16.61 -13.08
C LYS A 133 3.88 15.42 -13.86
N TYR A 134 4.58 14.30 -13.85
CA TYR A 134 4.39 13.26 -14.85
C TYR A 134 3.96 11.91 -14.29
N MET A 135 4.23 11.59 -13.01
CA MET A 135 3.82 10.31 -12.43
C MET A 135 2.30 10.17 -12.47
N PRO A 136 1.77 9.19 -13.23
CA PRO A 136 0.34 8.98 -13.33
C PRO A 136 -0.24 8.45 -12.02
N VAL A 137 -1.52 8.70 -11.83
CA VAL A 137 -2.30 8.11 -10.74
C VAL A 137 -3.18 7.01 -11.32
N PRO A 138 -3.10 5.77 -10.81
CA PRO A 138 -4.01 4.72 -11.23
C PRO A 138 -5.45 5.05 -10.83
N LYS A 139 -6.41 4.47 -11.53
CA LYS A 139 -7.82 4.54 -11.18
C LYS A 139 -8.30 3.16 -10.81
N LEU A 140 -9.09 3.08 -9.76
CA LEU A 140 -9.64 1.82 -9.30
C LEU A 140 -10.66 1.27 -10.32
N ASN A 141 -10.55 -0.03 -10.63
CA ASN A 141 -11.51 -0.74 -11.47
C ASN A 141 -12.58 -1.39 -10.57
N LEU A 142 -13.79 -0.82 -10.55
CA LEU A 142 -14.84 -1.23 -9.62
C LEU A 142 -15.46 -2.62 -9.89
N PRO A 143 -15.74 -3.04 -11.15
CA PRO A 143 -16.43 -4.31 -11.41
C PRO A 143 -15.75 -5.56 -10.82
N PRO A 144 -14.41 -5.75 -10.87
CA PRO A 144 -13.75 -6.87 -10.22
C PRO A 144 -13.89 -6.85 -8.70
N ILE A 145 -13.87 -5.65 -8.08
CA ILE A 145 -14.06 -5.47 -6.64
C ILE A 145 -15.46 -5.90 -6.23
N GLU A 146 -16.49 -5.44 -6.95
CA GLU A 146 -17.87 -5.81 -6.70
C GLU A 146 -18.07 -7.33 -6.82
N LYS A 147 -17.52 -7.93 -7.86
CA LYS A 147 -17.55 -9.39 -8.03
C LYS A 147 -16.90 -10.12 -6.83
N ARG A 148 -15.71 -9.68 -6.41
CA ARG A 148 -15.00 -10.30 -5.28
C ARG A 148 -15.75 -10.12 -3.96
N TYR A 149 -16.33 -8.94 -3.75
CA TYR A 149 -17.18 -8.66 -2.59
C TYR A 149 -18.38 -9.60 -2.51
N ASP A 150 -19.07 -9.80 -3.64
CA ASP A 150 -20.24 -10.68 -3.73
C ASP A 150 -19.84 -12.18 -3.56
N GLU A 151 -18.68 -12.59 -4.06
CA GLU A 151 -18.13 -13.94 -3.88
C GLU A 151 -17.81 -14.22 -2.40
N ILE A 152 -17.28 -13.25 -1.66
CA ILE A 152 -16.99 -13.41 -0.23
C ILE A 152 -18.29 -13.47 0.57
N GLY A 153 -19.25 -12.58 0.31
CA GLY A 153 -20.54 -12.53 1.00
C GLY A 153 -20.37 -12.41 2.51
N ASP A 154 -21.09 -13.23 3.27
CA ASP A 154 -21.07 -13.23 4.75
C ASP A 154 -19.88 -13.99 5.37
N ARG A 155 -19.06 -14.67 4.53
CA ARG A 155 -17.92 -15.46 4.98
C ARG A 155 -16.73 -14.64 5.46
N GLY A 156 -16.69 -13.33 5.16
CA GLY A 156 -15.60 -12.45 5.56
C GLY A 156 -15.80 -11.02 5.11
N ILE A 157 -14.80 -10.18 5.40
CA ILE A 157 -14.73 -8.81 4.92
C ILE A 157 -13.75 -8.69 3.75
N LEU A 158 -14.02 -7.75 2.84
CA LEU A 158 -13.10 -7.34 1.79
C LEU A 158 -12.35 -6.07 2.23
N ARG A 159 -11.03 -6.17 2.30
CA ARG A 159 -10.14 -5.07 2.67
C ARG A 159 -9.44 -4.52 1.45
N GLY A 160 -9.60 -3.22 1.22
CA GLY A 160 -8.91 -2.46 0.21
C GLY A 160 -7.77 -1.62 0.78
N PHE A 161 -7.12 -0.88 -0.09
CA PHE A 161 -5.98 -0.03 0.23
C PHE A 161 -6.05 1.26 -0.59
N VAL A 162 -5.30 2.27 -0.17
CA VAL A 162 -4.99 3.41 -1.03
C VAL A 162 -3.70 3.11 -1.79
N TRP A 163 -3.60 3.54 -3.03
CA TRP A 163 -2.43 3.35 -3.87
C TRP A 163 -1.11 3.81 -3.22
N GLY A 164 -0.06 3.04 -3.46
CA GLY A 164 1.30 3.32 -3.03
C GLY A 164 1.64 2.71 -1.66
N ASP A 165 2.14 1.51 -1.66
CA ASP A 165 2.61 0.65 -0.57
C ASP A 165 2.05 0.98 0.82
N GLN A 166 1.09 0.23 1.29
CA GLN A 166 0.40 0.41 2.57
C GLN A 166 -0.17 1.82 2.82
N ALA A 167 -0.30 2.62 1.77
CA ALA A 167 -1.00 3.89 1.68
C ALA A 167 -0.42 5.12 2.39
N GLY A 168 0.36 5.03 3.46
CA GLY A 168 0.96 6.19 4.11
C GLY A 168 1.88 6.98 3.19
N CYS A 169 1.83 8.32 3.21
CA CYS A 169 2.73 9.15 2.38
C CYS A 169 4.20 8.92 2.74
N TRP A 170 4.51 8.79 4.03
CA TRP A 170 5.84 8.48 4.51
C TRP A 170 6.32 7.09 4.02
N GLN A 171 5.47 6.06 4.12
CA GLN A 171 5.78 4.73 3.61
C GLN A 171 6.04 4.76 2.11
N HIS A 172 5.21 5.47 1.34
CA HIS A 172 5.40 5.62 -0.11
C HIS A 172 6.71 6.37 -0.42
N ALA A 173 7.03 7.44 0.31
CA ALA A 173 8.30 8.13 0.17
C ALA A 173 9.50 7.20 0.44
N ALA A 174 9.40 6.34 1.46
CA ALA A 174 10.42 5.33 1.78
C ALA A 174 10.54 4.20 0.72
N CYS A 175 9.56 4.05 -0.17
CA CYS A 175 9.69 3.20 -1.35
C CYS A 175 10.37 3.93 -2.53
N LEU A 176 10.28 5.26 -2.59
CA LEU A 176 10.85 6.06 -3.67
C LEU A 176 12.29 6.48 -3.42
N MET A 177 12.74 6.56 -2.16
CA MET A 177 14.11 6.85 -1.77
C MET A 177 14.55 6.02 -0.56
N ASP A 178 15.85 5.92 -0.34
CA ASP A 178 16.40 5.21 0.82
C ASP A 178 15.87 5.81 2.12
N ILE A 179 15.41 4.95 3.04
CA ILE A 179 14.79 5.38 4.30
C ILE A 179 15.77 6.15 5.19
N ASN A 180 17.07 5.83 5.17
CA ASN A 180 18.05 6.57 5.97
C ASN A 180 18.23 7.98 5.40
N GLU A 181 18.28 8.12 4.07
CA GLU A 181 18.35 9.43 3.41
C GLU A 181 17.07 10.26 3.67
N LEU A 182 15.89 9.60 3.66
CA LEU A 182 14.63 10.25 4.00
C LEU A 182 14.63 10.77 5.44
N ILE A 183 15.08 9.94 6.40
CA ILE A 183 15.21 10.35 7.81
C ILE A 183 16.20 11.50 7.96
N LEU A 184 17.38 11.44 7.35
CA LEU A 184 18.37 12.52 7.40
C LEU A 184 17.80 13.81 6.78
N ALA A 185 17.05 13.70 5.69
CA ALA A 185 16.43 14.85 5.03
C ALA A 185 15.44 15.60 5.94
N THR A 186 14.82 14.94 6.93
CA THR A 186 13.94 15.64 7.88
C THR A 186 14.68 16.65 8.75
N PHE A 187 15.98 16.45 8.97
CA PHE A 187 16.83 17.38 9.72
C PHE A 187 17.48 18.43 8.81
N ASP A 188 17.95 18.03 7.64
CA ASP A 188 18.73 18.88 6.75
C ASP A 188 17.88 19.75 5.84
N LYS A 189 16.72 19.25 5.41
CA LYS A 189 15.82 19.91 4.46
C LYS A 189 14.33 19.55 4.69
N PRO A 190 13.78 19.85 5.89
CA PRO A 190 12.40 19.45 6.24
C PRO A 190 11.35 19.96 5.26
N ASP A 191 11.48 21.18 4.74
CA ASP A 191 10.55 21.74 3.75
C ASP A 191 10.52 20.92 2.45
N TRP A 192 11.65 20.36 2.04
CA TRP A 192 11.72 19.47 0.88
C TRP A 192 10.99 18.15 1.16
N VAL A 193 11.14 17.58 2.36
CA VAL A 193 10.40 16.38 2.77
C VAL A 193 8.90 16.64 2.76
N HIS A 194 8.45 17.75 3.36
CA HIS A 194 7.04 18.15 3.31
C HIS A 194 6.54 18.31 1.88
N ARG A 195 7.36 18.86 0.97
CA ARG A 195 7.02 18.98 -0.46
C ARG A 195 6.83 17.61 -1.11
N LEU A 196 7.73 16.65 -0.87
CA LEU A 196 7.59 15.28 -1.37
C LEU A 196 6.31 14.63 -0.83
N LEU A 197 6.08 14.70 0.48
CA LEU A 197 4.88 14.13 1.10
C LEU A 197 3.60 14.78 0.57
N ARG A 198 3.59 16.09 0.31
CA ARG A 198 2.45 16.78 -0.30
C ARG A 198 2.19 16.32 -1.72
N ILE A 199 3.23 16.16 -2.55
CA ILE A 199 3.11 15.61 -3.90
C ILE A 199 2.45 14.22 -3.87
N LEU A 200 2.90 13.36 -2.96
CA LEU A 200 2.34 12.02 -2.81
C LEU A 200 0.89 12.07 -2.32
N MET A 201 0.60 12.95 -1.36
CA MET A 201 -0.76 13.09 -0.84
C MET A 201 -1.74 13.59 -1.89
N ASP A 202 -1.38 14.58 -2.70
CA ASP A 202 -2.22 15.09 -3.78
C ASP A 202 -2.61 13.96 -4.77
N LYS A 203 -1.63 13.10 -5.09
CA LYS A 203 -1.87 11.92 -5.94
C LYS A 203 -2.75 10.87 -5.26
N LYS A 204 -2.59 10.66 -3.94
CA LYS A 204 -3.44 9.74 -3.18
C LYS A 204 -4.87 10.24 -3.09
N LEU A 205 -5.09 11.54 -2.93
CA LEU A 205 -6.44 12.13 -2.97
C LEU A 205 -7.11 11.90 -4.33
N GLU A 206 -6.37 12.09 -5.43
CA GLU A 206 -6.88 11.77 -6.77
C GLU A 206 -7.26 10.28 -6.91
N PHE A 207 -6.45 9.37 -6.35
CA PHE A 207 -6.78 7.94 -6.32
C PHE A 207 -8.04 7.66 -5.50
N ILE A 208 -8.15 8.27 -4.30
CA ILE A 208 -9.31 8.10 -3.38
C ILE A 208 -10.60 8.53 -4.05
N GLU A 209 -10.61 9.59 -4.88
CA GLU A 209 -11.78 9.95 -5.66
C GLU A 209 -12.26 8.80 -6.56
N SER A 210 -11.36 8.00 -7.11
CA SER A 210 -11.70 6.83 -7.94
C SER A 210 -12.29 5.67 -7.13
N MET A 211 -12.15 5.67 -5.80
CA MET A 211 -12.72 4.66 -4.90
C MET A 211 -14.20 4.85 -4.64
N LYS A 212 -14.79 5.96 -5.06
CA LYS A 212 -16.20 6.24 -4.85
C LYS A 212 -17.10 5.14 -5.41
N GLY A 213 -17.87 4.50 -4.54
CA GLY A 213 -18.76 3.39 -4.88
C GLY A 213 -18.08 2.02 -4.88
N ALA A 214 -16.79 1.93 -4.55
CA ALA A 214 -16.13 0.65 -4.36
C ALA A 214 -16.71 -0.10 -3.15
N LYS A 215 -16.90 -1.40 -3.29
CA LYS A 215 -17.42 -2.26 -2.23
C LYS A 215 -16.28 -2.81 -1.37
N PHE A 216 -15.76 -2.00 -0.47
CA PHE A 216 -14.84 -2.44 0.58
C PHE A 216 -15.50 -2.31 1.95
N ASP A 217 -15.25 -3.28 2.82
CA ASP A 217 -15.68 -3.24 4.23
C ASP A 217 -14.68 -2.47 5.09
N LEU A 218 -13.41 -2.39 4.68
CA LEU A 218 -12.32 -1.78 5.43
C LEU A 218 -11.24 -1.29 4.46
N ILE A 219 -10.67 -0.12 4.72
CA ILE A 219 -9.49 0.37 4.02
C ILE A 219 -8.30 0.40 4.97
N GLU A 220 -7.19 -0.21 4.56
CA GLU A 220 -5.94 -0.17 5.31
C GLU A 220 -5.06 0.96 4.82
N THR A 221 -4.46 1.69 5.77
CA THR A 221 -3.54 2.80 5.58
C THR A 221 -2.31 2.63 6.46
N GLY A 222 -1.40 3.59 6.47
CA GLY A 222 -0.20 3.59 7.30
C GLY A 222 1.01 2.99 6.62
N GLY A 223 1.78 2.20 7.32
CA GLY A 223 2.97 1.52 6.80
C GLY A 223 4.05 1.26 7.84
N GLY A 224 4.87 0.25 7.58
CA GLY A 224 5.91 -0.20 8.51
C GLY A 224 7.00 0.83 8.79
N SER A 225 7.34 1.65 7.78
CA SER A 225 8.38 2.68 7.91
C SER A 225 7.97 3.87 8.78
N SER A 226 6.67 4.06 9.06
CA SER A 226 6.15 5.09 9.95
C SER A 226 6.07 4.65 11.42
N SER A 227 6.53 3.44 11.74
CA SER A 227 6.47 2.90 13.10
C SER A 227 7.55 3.47 14.02
N SER A 228 7.29 3.41 15.33
CA SER A 228 8.25 3.86 16.35
C SER A 228 9.54 3.03 16.44
N THR A 229 9.68 1.98 15.63
CA THR A 229 10.94 1.25 15.49
C THR A 229 11.92 1.92 14.52
N LEU A 230 11.43 2.81 13.64
CA LEU A 230 12.24 3.51 12.65
C LEU A 230 12.30 5.02 12.85
N ILE A 231 11.19 5.64 13.22
CA ILE A 231 11.10 7.08 13.44
C ILE A 231 10.59 7.40 14.85
N SER A 232 10.97 8.56 15.38
CA SER A 232 10.49 9.00 16.69
C SER A 232 9.00 9.42 16.63
N PRO A 233 8.30 9.45 17.79
CA PRO A 233 6.95 10.00 17.86
C PRO A 233 6.85 11.45 17.33
N ASP A 234 7.85 12.29 17.61
CA ASP A 234 7.88 13.67 17.11
C ASP A 234 7.99 13.72 15.59
N MET A 235 8.85 12.88 14.99
CA MET A 235 8.91 12.77 13.52
C MET A 235 7.59 12.25 12.92
N HIS A 236 6.98 11.26 13.56
CA HIS A 236 5.66 10.79 13.12
C HIS A 236 4.63 11.90 13.18
N LYS A 237 4.59 12.66 14.27
CA LYS A 237 3.66 13.78 14.47
C LYS A 237 3.85 14.88 13.42
N GLU A 238 5.09 15.13 13.00
CA GLU A 238 5.40 16.17 12.01
C GLU A 238 5.22 15.69 10.57
N PHE A 239 5.77 14.52 10.22
CA PHE A 239 5.86 14.08 8.82
C PHE A 239 4.82 13.02 8.40
N CYS A 240 4.14 12.35 9.34
CA CYS A 240 3.12 11.35 9.01
C CYS A 240 1.71 11.85 9.32
N LEU A 241 1.46 12.22 10.58
CA LEU A 241 0.12 12.52 11.10
C LEU A 241 -0.69 13.54 10.29
N PRO A 242 -0.13 14.67 9.78
CA PRO A 242 -0.93 15.63 9.00
C PRO A 242 -1.49 15.03 7.70
N TYR A 243 -0.68 14.21 7.03
CA TYR A 243 -1.05 13.56 5.76
C TYR A 243 -1.98 12.38 5.99
N ASP A 244 -1.74 11.57 7.03
CA ASP A 244 -2.58 10.44 7.37
C ASP A 244 -3.99 10.91 7.79
N ARG A 245 -4.09 12.03 8.52
CA ARG A 245 -5.35 12.66 8.88
C ARG A 245 -6.15 13.07 7.65
N GLU A 246 -5.54 13.81 6.73
CA GLU A 246 -6.17 14.27 5.50
C GLU A 246 -6.66 13.09 4.65
N MET A 247 -5.85 12.01 4.58
CA MET A 247 -6.22 10.79 3.88
C MET A 247 -7.40 10.08 4.55
N HIS A 248 -7.39 9.97 5.88
CA HIS A 248 -8.49 9.35 6.62
C HIS A 248 -9.78 10.16 6.48
N ASP A 249 -9.70 11.49 6.56
CA ASP A 249 -10.88 12.35 6.35
C ASP A 249 -11.49 12.12 4.96
N ALA A 250 -10.65 12.07 3.91
CA ALA A 250 -11.11 11.80 2.55
C ALA A 250 -11.73 10.40 2.38
N LEU A 251 -11.23 9.38 3.09
CA LEU A 251 -11.80 8.03 3.08
C LEU A 251 -13.11 7.96 3.87
N HIS A 252 -13.20 8.66 5.00
CA HIS A 252 -14.42 8.75 5.80
C HIS A 252 -15.53 9.51 5.05
N ASP A 253 -15.21 10.52 4.26
CA ASP A 253 -16.14 11.23 3.38
C ASP A 253 -16.77 10.30 2.31
N LEU A 254 -16.13 9.18 2.04
CA LEU A 254 -16.66 8.10 1.18
C LEU A 254 -17.33 6.95 1.98
N ASP A 255 -17.56 7.14 3.27
CA ASP A 255 -18.19 6.17 4.19
C ASP A 255 -17.36 4.88 4.43
N PHE A 256 -16.04 4.88 4.19
CA PHE A 256 -15.19 3.74 4.49
C PHE A 256 -14.81 3.66 5.97
N LEU A 257 -14.77 2.45 6.53
CA LEU A 257 -14.02 2.17 7.74
C LEU A 257 -12.52 2.15 7.40
N VAL A 258 -11.70 2.74 8.27
CA VAL A 258 -10.26 2.84 8.07
C VAL A 258 -9.52 2.14 9.21
N THR A 259 -8.46 1.42 8.88
CA THR A 259 -7.51 0.85 9.85
C THR A 259 -6.10 1.34 9.54
N TYR A 260 -5.35 1.63 10.58
CA TYR A 260 -3.95 2.06 10.47
C TYR A 260 -3.04 0.88 10.74
N HIS A 261 -2.20 0.52 9.75
CA HIS A 261 -1.21 -0.54 9.86
C HIS A 261 0.13 0.01 10.34
N THR A 262 0.74 -0.67 11.31
CA THR A 262 2.13 -0.44 11.72
C THR A 262 2.81 -1.79 11.95
N CYS A 263 3.95 -2.03 11.28
CA CYS A 263 4.74 -3.25 11.45
C CYS A 263 5.60 -3.24 12.72
N GLY A 264 5.61 -2.13 13.45
CA GLY A 264 6.39 -1.92 14.66
C GLY A 264 5.52 -1.61 15.88
N GLY A 265 6.15 -1.19 16.96
CA GLY A 265 5.43 -0.77 18.16
C GLY A 265 4.65 0.54 17.93
N PRO A 266 3.45 0.66 18.50
CA PRO A 266 2.65 1.89 18.39
C PRO A 266 3.05 2.97 19.42
N TYR A 267 4.15 2.81 20.14
CA TYR A 267 4.53 3.70 21.24
C TYR A 267 4.65 5.15 20.79
N GLY A 268 3.87 6.02 21.41
CA GLY A 268 3.82 7.45 21.10
C GLY A 268 3.03 7.78 19.82
N LEU A 269 2.27 6.84 19.29
CA LEU A 269 1.32 7.06 18.18
C LEU A 269 -0.14 7.15 18.69
N GLU A 270 -0.36 6.95 20.00
CA GLU A 270 -1.68 6.90 20.62
C GLU A 270 -2.24 8.33 20.92
N ASP A 271 -1.40 9.35 20.86
CA ASP A 271 -1.75 10.75 21.11
C ASP A 271 -2.09 11.50 19.83
#